data_1acc98e648a8fb4822f1015f5c35912e
#
_entry.id   1acc98e648a8fb4822f1015f5c35912e
#
_cell.length_a   1.000
_cell.length_b   1.000
_cell.length_c   1.000
_cell.angle_alpha   90.00
_cell.angle_beta   90.00
_cell.angle_gamma   90.00
#
_symmetry.space_group_name_H-M   'P 1'
#
loop_
_entity.id
_entity.type
_entity.pdbx_description
1 polymer ?
#
loop_
_entity_poly.entity_id
_entity_poly.type
_entity_poly.pdbx_seq_one_letter_code
_entity_poly.pdbx_strand_id
1 'polypeptide(L)'
;MTKECLECGTKLVGRVDKKYCSDHCRNAYNNKLNKDSKNLVRNINNKLRKNYRILNSFSLKEGKTTTTKMKLMDKGFDFDFITNLYTTKKGSTYYFLYDLGYLPLDNDRYMIVKRE
;
A
#
# COMPACT_ATOMS: atom_id res chain seq x y z
N MET A 1 40.14 -12.98 6.37
CA MET A 1 38.73 -12.94 6.77
C MET A 1 37.99 -14.12 6.21
N THR A 2 37.32 -14.86 7.07
CA THR A 2 36.45 -15.95 6.65
C THR A 2 35.07 -15.41 6.37
N LYS A 3 34.55 -15.73 5.17
CA LYS A 3 33.18 -15.41 4.79
C LYS A 3 32.26 -16.56 5.16
N GLU A 4 31.05 -16.23 5.56
CA GLU A 4 30.03 -17.21 5.91
C GLU A 4 28.87 -17.14 4.95
N CYS A 5 28.18 -18.27 4.75
CA CYS A 5 26.98 -18.34 3.91
C CYS A 5 25.89 -17.45 4.48
N LEU A 6 25.28 -16.60 3.66
CA LEU A 6 24.23 -15.67 4.09
C LEU A 6 22.97 -16.38 4.57
N GLU A 7 22.74 -17.64 4.12
CA GLU A 7 21.55 -18.39 4.53
C GLU A 7 21.81 -19.28 5.74
N CYS A 8 22.83 -20.14 5.70
CA CYS A 8 23.04 -21.14 6.76
C CYS A 8 24.20 -20.83 7.73
N GLY A 9 25.00 -19.81 7.44
CA GLY A 9 26.12 -19.42 8.32
C GLY A 9 27.35 -20.30 8.20
N THR A 10 27.37 -21.29 7.29
CA THR A 10 28.50 -22.17 7.10
C THR A 10 29.68 -21.39 6.50
N LYS A 11 30.88 -21.69 7.00
CA LYS A 11 32.11 -21.09 6.51
C LYS A 11 32.31 -21.37 5.02
N LEU A 12 32.51 -20.32 4.23
CA LEU A 12 32.69 -20.44 2.80
C LEU A 12 34.15 -20.73 2.43
N VAL A 13 34.33 -21.67 1.50
CA VAL A 13 35.62 -22.03 0.93
C VAL A 13 35.53 -21.88 -0.59
N GLY A 14 36.52 -21.25 -1.20
CA GLY A 14 36.54 -21.08 -2.67
C GLY A 14 36.72 -19.63 -3.07
N ARG A 15 35.91 -19.17 -4.06
CA ARG A 15 36.05 -17.82 -4.63
C ARG A 15 35.78 -16.74 -3.60
N VAL A 16 36.49 -15.62 -3.71
CA VAL A 16 36.36 -14.46 -2.82
C VAL A 16 34.95 -13.87 -2.89
N ASP A 17 34.29 -13.95 -4.05
CA ASP A 17 32.96 -13.40 -4.27
C ASP A 17 31.83 -14.34 -3.89
N LYS A 18 32.15 -15.53 -3.36
CA LYS A 18 31.13 -16.50 -2.97
C LYS A 18 30.35 -16.00 -1.74
N LYS A 19 29.04 -15.99 -1.85
CA LYS A 19 28.13 -15.55 -0.78
C LYS A 19 27.36 -16.68 -0.12
N TYR A 20 27.20 -17.80 -0.81
CA TYR A 20 26.41 -18.96 -0.37
C TYR A 20 27.23 -20.23 -0.51
N CYS A 21 26.98 -21.18 0.38
CA CYS A 21 27.71 -22.46 0.37
C CYS A 21 27.28 -23.37 -0.79
N SER A 22 26.06 -23.18 -1.30
CA SER A 22 25.49 -23.98 -2.39
C SER A 22 24.40 -23.20 -3.11
N ASP A 23 23.97 -23.70 -4.28
CA ASP A 23 22.83 -23.13 -5.01
C ASP A 23 21.54 -23.26 -4.23
N HIS A 24 21.41 -24.31 -3.42
CA HIS A 24 20.25 -24.49 -2.55
C HIS A 24 20.10 -23.33 -1.56
N CYS A 25 21.18 -22.94 -0.88
CA CYS A 25 21.15 -21.81 0.05
C CYS A 25 20.89 -20.48 -0.66
N ARG A 26 21.45 -20.29 -1.86
CA ARG A 26 21.20 -19.09 -2.65
C ARG A 26 19.73 -18.99 -3.03
N ASN A 27 19.12 -20.06 -3.48
CA ASN A 27 17.71 -20.08 -3.86
C ASN A 27 16.81 -19.87 -2.65
N ALA A 28 17.12 -20.51 -1.52
CA ALA A 28 16.35 -20.34 -0.29
C ALA A 28 16.37 -18.89 0.21
N TYR A 29 17.53 -18.26 0.20
CA TYR A 29 17.69 -16.87 0.64
C TYR A 29 16.91 -15.92 -0.27
N ASN A 30 17.03 -16.06 -1.59
CA ASN A 30 16.33 -15.22 -2.56
C ASN A 30 14.82 -15.41 -2.50
N ASN A 31 14.34 -16.64 -2.33
CA ASN A 31 12.91 -16.93 -2.20
C ASN A 31 12.32 -16.28 -0.96
N LYS A 32 13.07 -16.27 0.16
CA LYS A 32 12.65 -15.64 1.41
C LYS A 32 12.50 -14.14 1.24
N LEU A 33 13.48 -13.48 0.60
CA LEU A 33 13.42 -12.04 0.34
C LEU A 33 12.24 -11.69 -0.56
N ASN A 34 12.03 -12.45 -1.63
CA ASN A 34 10.92 -12.22 -2.56
C ASN A 34 9.57 -12.42 -1.88
N LYS A 35 9.45 -13.39 -1.00
CA LYS A 35 8.22 -13.66 -0.26
C LYS A 35 7.84 -12.47 0.63
N ASP A 36 8.80 -11.95 1.39
CA ASP A 36 8.56 -10.81 2.29
C ASP A 36 8.15 -9.57 1.49
N SER A 37 8.83 -9.28 0.38
CA SER A 37 8.49 -8.16 -0.52
C SER A 37 7.09 -8.32 -1.10
N LYS A 38 6.72 -9.51 -1.56
CA LYS A 38 5.39 -9.77 -2.14
C LYS A 38 4.30 -9.63 -1.09
N ASN A 39 4.53 -10.05 0.15
CA ASN A 39 3.54 -9.93 1.23
C ASN A 39 3.27 -8.47 1.57
N LEU A 40 4.31 -7.64 1.66
CA LEU A 40 4.15 -6.21 1.92
C LEU A 40 3.33 -5.53 0.82
N VAL A 41 3.70 -5.76 -0.44
CA VAL A 41 3.00 -5.19 -1.60
C VAL A 41 1.55 -5.66 -1.63
N ARG A 42 1.31 -6.95 -1.39
CA ARG A 42 -0.04 -7.52 -1.37
C ARG A 42 -0.89 -6.87 -0.29
N ASN A 43 -0.34 -6.68 0.91
CA ASN A 43 -1.08 -6.08 2.03
C ASN A 43 -1.46 -4.63 1.73
N ILE A 44 -0.54 -3.86 1.16
CA ILE A 44 -0.81 -2.47 0.78
C ILE A 44 -1.85 -2.41 -0.33
N ASN A 45 -1.71 -3.24 -1.36
CA ASN A 45 -2.67 -3.28 -2.47
C ASN A 45 -4.07 -3.68 -1.98
N ASN A 46 -4.16 -4.61 -1.04
CA ASN A 46 -5.44 -5.02 -0.47
C ASN A 46 -6.11 -3.89 0.30
N LYS A 47 -5.34 -3.09 1.04
CA LYS A 47 -5.85 -1.91 1.75
C LYS A 47 -6.35 -0.85 0.78
N LEU A 48 -5.61 -0.60 -0.30
CA LEU A 48 -6.01 0.36 -1.33
C LEU A 48 -7.31 -0.09 -2.02
N ARG A 49 -7.42 -1.37 -2.36
CA ARG A 49 -8.63 -1.92 -2.98
C ARG A 49 -9.82 -1.87 -2.03
N LYS A 50 -9.60 -2.14 -0.76
CA LYS A 50 -10.65 -2.04 0.26
C LYS A 50 -11.16 -0.62 0.38
N ASN A 51 -10.26 0.35 0.46
CA ASN A 51 -10.62 1.77 0.51
C ASN A 51 -11.43 2.18 -0.72
N TYR A 52 -11.00 1.76 -1.89
CA TYR A 52 -11.71 2.03 -3.14
C TYR A 52 -13.13 1.46 -3.11
N ARG A 53 -13.29 0.21 -2.68
CA ARG A 53 -14.62 -0.41 -2.58
C ARG A 53 -15.52 0.31 -1.61
N ILE A 54 -14.97 0.81 -0.49
CA ILE A 54 -15.73 1.57 0.49
C ILE A 54 -16.24 2.87 -0.14
N LEU A 55 -15.38 3.63 -0.81
CA LEU A 55 -15.80 4.85 -1.49
C LEU A 55 -16.82 4.56 -2.60
N ASN A 56 -16.63 3.48 -3.33
CA ASN A 56 -17.52 3.08 -4.42
C ASN A 56 -18.89 2.58 -3.91
N SER A 57 -18.99 2.24 -2.62
CA SER A 57 -20.26 1.81 -2.03
C SER A 57 -21.25 2.94 -1.79
N PHE A 58 -20.77 4.19 -1.81
CA PHE A 58 -21.64 5.35 -1.69
C PHE A 58 -22.22 5.71 -3.05
N SER A 59 -23.53 6.02 -3.07
CA SER A 59 -24.19 6.45 -4.32
C SER A 59 -23.77 7.87 -4.66
N LEU A 60 -23.11 8.04 -5.81
CA LEU A 60 -22.66 9.35 -6.26
C LEU A 60 -23.73 9.97 -7.17
N LYS A 61 -24.43 10.97 -6.64
CA LYS A 61 -25.37 11.76 -7.46
C LYS A 61 -24.58 12.89 -8.10
N GLU A 62 -24.65 12.99 -9.42
CA GLU A 62 -23.92 14.00 -10.19
C GLU A 62 -22.40 13.95 -9.95
N GLY A 63 -21.86 12.75 -9.65
CA GLY A 63 -20.43 12.53 -9.45
C GLY A 63 -19.90 12.89 -8.07
N LYS A 64 -20.77 13.21 -7.10
CA LYS A 64 -20.35 13.54 -5.74
C LYS A 64 -21.40 13.16 -4.70
N THR A 65 -20.94 12.94 -3.48
CA THR A 65 -21.80 12.72 -2.33
C THR A 65 -21.06 13.14 -1.05
N THR A 66 -21.79 13.30 0.05
CA THR A 66 -21.21 13.67 1.34
C THR A 66 -21.44 12.56 2.35
N THR A 67 -20.42 12.27 3.16
CA THR A 67 -20.51 11.27 4.22
C THR A 67 -19.78 11.78 5.46
N THR A 68 -19.77 11.00 6.55
CA THR A 68 -19.10 11.35 7.80
C THR A 68 -17.88 10.47 8.01
N LYS A 69 -16.93 10.97 8.79
CA LYS A 69 -15.74 10.20 9.18
C LYS A 69 -16.15 8.90 9.88
N MET A 70 -17.16 8.97 10.74
CA MET A 70 -17.65 7.79 11.47
C MET A 70 -18.15 6.71 10.54
N LYS A 71 -18.92 7.07 9.50
CA LYS A 71 -19.41 6.09 8.52
C LYS A 71 -18.28 5.43 7.75
N LEU A 72 -17.24 6.20 7.39
CA LEU A 72 -16.06 5.65 6.72
C LEU A 72 -15.30 4.69 7.65
N MET A 73 -15.09 5.09 8.90
CA MET A 73 -14.40 4.26 9.89
C MET A 73 -15.17 2.97 10.19
N ASP A 74 -16.49 3.05 10.28
CA ASP A 74 -17.35 1.88 10.51
C ASP A 74 -17.24 0.85 9.39
N LYS A 75 -16.98 1.32 8.16
CA LYS A 75 -16.76 0.43 7.02
C LYS A 75 -15.33 -0.09 6.94
N GLY A 76 -14.43 0.39 7.81
CA GLY A 76 -13.03 -0.02 7.86
C GLY A 76 -12.12 0.77 6.93
N PHE A 77 -12.50 2.00 6.58
CA PHE A 77 -11.66 2.85 5.72
C PHE A 77 -10.37 3.23 6.43
N ASP A 78 -9.24 3.07 5.73
CA ASP A 78 -7.91 3.40 6.25
C ASP A 78 -7.40 4.67 5.58
N PHE A 79 -7.38 5.77 6.33
CA PHE A 79 -7.00 7.10 5.80
C PHE A 79 -5.51 7.22 5.49
N ASP A 80 -4.69 6.26 5.92
CA ASP A 80 -3.24 6.27 5.66
C ASP A 80 -2.87 5.79 4.25
N PHE A 81 -3.82 5.20 3.51
CA PHE A 81 -3.55 4.61 2.19
C PHE A 81 -4.35 5.30 1.09
N ILE A 82 -3.63 6.02 0.24
CA ILE A 82 -4.20 6.74 -0.91
C ILE A 82 -3.29 6.52 -2.11
N THR A 83 -3.82 6.73 -3.34
CA THR A 83 -3.02 6.60 -4.55
C THR A 83 -2.49 7.94 -5.05
N ASN A 84 -3.26 9.02 -4.88
CA ASN A 84 -2.88 10.35 -5.36
C ASN A 84 -3.37 11.45 -4.44
N LEU A 85 -2.69 12.60 -4.51
CA LEU A 85 -3.11 13.85 -3.87
C LEU A 85 -3.31 14.90 -4.94
N TYR A 86 -4.33 15.74 -4.77
CA TYR A 86 -4.55 16.89 -5.65
C TYR A 86 -4.91 18.11 -4.79
N THR A 87 -4.08 19.15 -4.88
CA THR A 87 -4.33 20.40 -4.16
C THR A 87 -4.81 21.46 -5.15
N THR A 88 -5.98 22.06 -4.87
CA THR A 88 -6.54 23.09 -5.70
C THR A 88 -5.85 24.43 -5.47
N LYS A 89 -6.07 25.39 -6.37
CA LYS A 89 -5.54 26.75 -6.24
C LYS A 89 -6.04 27.44 -4.96
N LYS A 90 -7.22 27.04 -4.47
CA LYS A 90 -7.82 27.57 -3.23
C LYS A 90 -7.25 26.94 -1.96
N GLY A 91 -6.33 25.98 -2.07
CA GLY A 91 -5.69 25.32 -0.94
C GLY A 91 -6.43 24.07 -0.44
N SER A 92 -7.49 23.63 -1.12
CA SER A 92 -8.19 22.41 -0.75
C SER A 92 -7.44 21.19 -1.29
N THR A 93 -7.26 20.15 -0.46
CA THR A 93 -6.56 18.94 -0.85
C THR A 93 -7.53 17.77 -0.98
N TYR A 94 -7.58 17.17 -2.17
CA TYR A 94 -8.33 15.96 -2.45
C TYR A 94 -7.42 14.76 -2.33
N TYR A 95 -7.91 13.71 -1.66
CA TYR A 95 -7.21 12.44 -1.50
C TYR A 95 -7.88 11.41 -2.40
N PHE A 96 -7.13 10.83 -3.35
CA PHE A 96 -7.69 9.94 -4.35
C PHE A 96 -7.33 8.48 -4.13
N LEU A 97 -8.31 7.61 -4.34
CA LEU A 97 -8.18 6.17 -4.48
C LEU A 97 -8.55 5.84 -5.92
N TYR A 98 -7.57 5.82 -6.80
CA TYR A 98 -7.76 5.63 -8.26
C TYR A 98 -8.61 6.76 -8.84
N ASP A 99 -9.84 6.48 -9.29
CA ASP A 99 -10.75 7.49 -9.86
C ASP A 99 -11.72 8.11 -8.84
N LEU A 100 -11.71 7.60 -7.60
CA LEU A 100 -12.56 8.14 -6.53
C LEU A 100 -11.69 8.90 -5.54
N GLY A 101 -12.20 10.04 -5.08
CA GLY A 101 -11.49 10.86 -4.12
C GLY A 101 -12.39 11.36 -3.01
N TYR A 102 -11.78 11.89 -1.96
CA TYR A 102 -12.54 12.52 -0.89
C TYR A 102 -11.87 13.84 -0.47
N LEU A 103 -12.73 14.79 -0.09
CA LEU A 103 -12.30 16.10 0.41
C LEU A 103 -12.78 16.25 1.84
N PRO A 104 -11.86 16.46 2.82
CA PRO A 104 -12.27 16.73 4.18
C PRO A 104 -13.06 18.06 4.27
N LEU A 105 -14.21 18.00 4.94
CA LEU A 105 -15.06 19.15 5.20
C LEU A 105 -15.09 19.43 6.69
N ASP A 106 -15.77 20.50 7.08
CA ASP A 106 -15.95 20.83 8.50
C ASP A 106 -16.83 19.79 9.20
N ASN A 107 -16.70 19.67 10.52
CA ASN A 107 -17.50 18.77 11.38
C ASN A 107 -17.33 17.28 11.03
N ASP A 108 -16.09 16.86 10.72
CA ASP A 108 -15.75 15.47 10.42
C ASP A 108 -16.58 14.89 9.26
N ARG A 109 -16.94 15.72 8.30
CA ARG A 109 -17.60 15.29 7.07
C ARG A 109 -16.59 15.21 5.92
N TYR A 110 -16.91 14.35 4.96
CA TYR A 110 -16.10 14.18 3.76
C TYR A 110 -17.00 14.20 2.54
N MET A 111 -16.55 14.91 1.51
CA MET A 111 -17.21 14.89 0.21
C MET A 111 -16.48 13.89 -0.68
N ILE A 112 -17.22 12.89 -1.18
CA ILE A 112 -16.68 11.88 -2.09
C ILE A 112 -16.97 12.33 -3.52
N VAL A 113 -15.93 12.32 -4.36
CA VAL A 113 -16.03 12.76 -5.75
C VAL A 113 -15.46 11.70 -6.67
N LYS A 114 -15.93 11.69 -7.91
CA LYS A 114 -15.40 10.83 -8.96
C LYS A 114 -14.62 11.68 -9.95
N ARG A 115 -13.38 11.27 -10.21
CA ARG A 115 -12.52 11.91 -11.19
C ARG A 115 -12.80 11.33 -12.58
N GLU A 116 -13.03 12.21 -13.54
CA GLU A 116 -13.19 11.81 -14.93
C GLU A 116 -11.86 11.67 -15.64
#